data_d23407bcfb5103e97274b7a13b6e4aa0
#
_entry.id   d23407bcfb5103e97274b7a13b6e4aa0
#
_cell.length_a   1.000
_cell.length_b   1.000
_cell.length_c   1.000
_cell.angle_alpha   90.00
_cell.angle_beta   90.00
_cell.angle_gamma   90.00
#
_symmetry.space_group_name_H-M   'P 1'
#
loop_
_entity.id
_entity.type
_entity.pdbx_description
1 polymer ?
#
loop_
_entity_poly.entity_id
_entity_poly.type
_entity_poly.pdbx_seq_one_letter_code
_entity_poly.pdbx_strand_id
1 'polypeptide(L)'
;MILTLGDSVTWGQGLLDEHKFDSIYSNGQLLPRIAHSGAVIGSEKDTSGQKVHPEIPVPYPSVWQQLQSVTDWNGINVVILNGGINDVSLTRILNPWTQVDQISQLTKQFCSGAMTALLEDLASRLKPSGRLLVVGYFPILSHLSSPANEKQPRLLMESHGVATSSVAMETTVDINAILPRIVENCLAFWTTANEGLKDAVDQANRSLSRAVCSFIDPGFTEANSLWAPDPLLWELTPELEAQDEVKSLRDHACQDAYGDLVHLPQWGEWYTCCRASVGHPNVRGAAKIADELKRAG
;
A
#
# COMPACT_ATOMS: atom_id res chain seq x y z
N MET A 1 -13.65 10.02 -17.55
CA MET A 1 -13.18 10.37 -16.19
C MET A 1 -12.41 9.19 -15.65
N ILE A 2 -11.40 9.44 -14.81
CA ILE A 2 -10.60 8.42 -14.14
C ILE A 2 -11.02 8.38 -12.67
N LEU A 3 -11.25 7.19 -12.13
CA LEU A 3 -11.54 6.94 -10.72
C LEU A 3 -10.38 6.19 -10.09
N THR A 4 -9.95 6.58 -8.89
CA THR A 4 -8.89 5.89 -8.14
C THR A 4 -9.46 5.28 -6.87
N LEU A 5 -9.30 3.96 -6.73
CA LEU A 5 -9.70 3.13 -5.59
C LEU A 5 -8.48 2.43 -5.01
N GLY A 6 -8.58 1.94 -3.78
CA GLY A 6 -7.60 1.05 -3.19
C GLY A 6 -7.00 1.55 -1.89
N ASP A 7 -5.78 1.12 -1.61
CA ASP A 7 -5.07 1.38 -0.37
C ASP A 7 -4.15 2.63 -0.46
N SER A 8 -3.18 2.71 0.44
CA SER A 8 -2.22 3.81 0.54
C SER A 8 -1.37 4.02 -0.73
N VAL A 9 -1.13 2.97 -1.53
CA VAL A 9 -0.36 3.08 -2.78
C VAL A 9 -1.15 3.91 -3.80
N THR A 10 -2.43 3.59 -4.01
CA THR A 10 -3.30 4.35 -4.93
C THR A 10 -3.77 5.68 -4.33
N TRP A 11 -3.81 5.81 -3.01
CA TRP A 11 -3.98 7.12 -2.37
C TRP A 11 -2.81 8.06 -2.66
N GLY A 12 -1.60 7.52 -2.86
CA GLY A 12 -0.36 8.29 -3.01
C GLY A 12 0.11 8.86 -1.68
N GLN A 13 0.26 7.96 -0.68
CA GLN A 13 0.67 8.28 0.68
C GLN A 13 1.95 9.11 0.72
N GLY A 14 1.92 10.26 1.38
CA GLY A 14 3.07 11.14 1.53
C GLY A 14 3.31 12.10 0.36
N LEU A 15 2.48 12.12 -0.69
CA LEU A 15 2.62 12.94 -1.88
C LEU A 15 1.62 14.09 -1.92
N LEU A 16 2.05 15.24 -2.41
CA LEU A 16 1.16 16.30 -2.87
C LEU A 16 0.32 15.80 -4.06
N ASP A 17 -0.87 16.36 -4.24
CA ASP A 17 -1.82 15.88 -5.25
C ASP A 17 -1.25 15.89 -6.68
N GLU A 18 -0.45 16.89 -7.04
CA GLU A 18 0.21 16.98 -8.34
C GLU A 18 1.28 15.93 -8.59
N HIS A 19 1.85 15.34 -7.53
CA HIS A 19 2.90 14.32 -7.60
C HIS A 19 2.35 12.88 -7.50
N LYS A 20 1.05 12.71 -7.24
CA LYS A 20 0.43 11.39 -7.24
C LYS A 20 0.36 10.82 -8.65
N PHE A 21 0.64 9.53 -8.80
CA PHE A 21 0.79 8.91 -10.11
C PHE A 21 -0.48 8.98 -10.98
N ASP A 22 -1.66 8.97 -10.38
CA ASP A 22 -2.92 9.14 -11.10
C ASP A 22 -3.11 10.57 -11.64
N SER A 23 -2.67 11.59 -10.88
CA SER A 23 -2.63 12.97 -11.36
C SER A 23 -1.65 13.14 -12.52
N ILE A 24 -0.44 12.57 -12.40
CA ILE A 24 0.58 12.57 -13.48
C ILE A 24 0.07 11.80 -14.71
N TYR A 25 -0.61 10.67 -14.53
CA TYR A 25 -1.21 9.88 -15.61
C TYR A 25 -2.29 10.67 -16.34
N SER A 26 -3.14 11.39 -15.62
CA SER A 26 -4.25 12.18 -16.15
C SER A 26 -3.84 13.56 -16.67
N ASN A 27 -2.56 13.92 -16.69
CA ASN A 27 -2.04 15.26 -16.98
C ASN A 27 -2.58 16.33 -16.02
N GLY A 28 -2.67 16.01 -14.72
CA GLY A 28 -3.07 16.95 -13.67
C GLY A 28 -4.57 17.25 -13.60
N GLN A 29 -5.42 16.48 -14.26
CA GLN A 29 -6.87 16.62 -14.10
C GLN A 29 -7.28 16.14 -12.69
N LEU A 30 -8.21 16.88 -12.06
CA LEU A 30 -8.79 16.46 -10.79
C LEU A 30 -9.54 15.14 -10.96
N LEU A 31 -9.18 14.15 -10.19
CA LEU A 31 -9.74 12.82 -10.18
C LEU A 31 -10.61 12.65 -8.93
N PRO A 32 -11.73 11.94 -9.03
CA PRO A 32 -12.42 11.46 -7.84
C PRO A 32 -11.59 10.33 -7.22
N ARG A 33 -10.62 10.71 -6.37
CA ARG A 33 -9.78 9.77 -5.62
C ARG A 33 -10.49 9.43 -4.32
N ILE A 34 -10.90 8.17 -4.18
CA ILE A 34 -11.54 7.64 -2.97
C ILE A 34 -10.73 6.51 -2.31
N ALA A 35 -9.53 6.23 -2.83
CA ALA A 35 -8.54 5.39 -2.19
C ALA A 35 -8.19 5.92 -0.78
N HIS A 36 -7.81 5.04 0.14
CA HIS A 36 -7.57 5.38 1.53
C HIS A 36 -6.40 4.61 2.11
N SER A 37 -5.53 5.30 2.84
CA SER A 37 -4.40 4.66 3.53
C SER A 37 -4.87 3.56 4.48
N GLY A 38 -4.20 2.42 4.45
CA GLY A 38 -4.52 1.28 5.29
C GLY A 38 -5.71 0.43 4.83
N ALA A 39 -6.45 0.83 3.77
CA ALA A 39 -7.63 0.12 3.31
C ALA A 39 -7.33 -1.35 2.97
N VAL A 40 -8.14 -2.26 3.50
CA VAL A 40 -8.18 -3.67 3.08
C VAL A 40 -9.05 -3.82 1.84
N ILE A 41 -8.90 -4.90 1.08
CA ILE A 41 -9.85 -5.23 0.01
C ILE A 41 -11.26 -5.33 0.61
N GLY A 42 -11.37 -6.06 1.74
CA GLY A 42 -12.61 -6.23 2.45
C GLY A 42 -13.60 -7.16 1.75
N SER A 43 -14.87 -6.91 1.98
CA SER A 43 -15.96 -7.68 1.39
C SER A 43 -17.19 -6.81 1.09
N GLU A 44 -18.06 -7.31 0.23
CA GLU A 44 -19.35 -6.68 -0.09
C GLU A 44 -20.23 -6.42 1.16
N LYS A 45 -20.00 -7.18 2.24
CA LYS A 45 -20.79 -7.11 3.49
C LYS A 45 -20.23 -6.17 4.54
N ASP A 46 -19.12 -5.48 4.25
CA ASP A 46 -18.50 -4.59 5.22
C ASP A 46 -19.41 -3.42 5.57
N THR A 47 -19.65 -3.24 6.86
CA THR A 47 -20.46 -2.14 7.40
C THR A 47 -19.68 -1.26 8.38
N SER A 48 -18.47 -1.68 8.75
CA SER A 48 -17.59 -0.93 9.65
C SER A 48 -16.85 0.17 8.89
N GLY A 49 -16.50 1.23 9.58
CA GLY A 49 -15.65 2.29 9.04
C GLY A 49 -15.83 3.59 9.81
N GLN A 50 -14.72 4.25 10.07
CA GLN A 50 -14.69 5.57 10.62
C GLN A 50 -14.21 6.54 9.53
N LYS A 51 -14.91 7.66 9.37
CA LYS A 51 -14.51 8.67 8.38
C LYS A 51 -13.35 9.48 8.97
N VAL A 52 -12.14 9.17 8.57
CA VAL A 52 -10.92 9.87 8.97
C VAL A 52 -10.22 10.46 7.73
N HIS A 53 -9.21 11.30 7.96
CA HIS A 53 -8.40 11.82 6.86
C HIS A 53 -7.69 10.69 6.10
N PRO A 54 -7.68 10.67 4.76
CA PRO A 54 -7.15 9.55 3.97
C PRO A 54 -5.65 9.25 4.16
N GLU A 55 -4.87 10.16 4.72
CA GLU A 55 -3.47 9.93 5.13
C GLU A 55 -3.35 9.03 6.37
N ILE A 56 -4.44 8.82 7.13
CA ILE A 56 -4.44 8.02 8.36
C ILE A 56 -4.62 6.55 7.99
N PRO A 57 -3.66 5.66 8.35
CA PRO A 57 -3.74 4.25 7.97
C PRO A 57 -4.78 3.51 8.82
N VAL A 58 -5.96 3.33 8.27
CA VAL A 58 -7.04 2.53 8.88
C VAL A 58 -7.62 1.54 7.85
N PRO A 59 -8.14 0.37 8.28
CA PRO A 59 -8.60 -0.66 7.36
C PRO A 59 -9.86 -0.27 6.57
N TYR A 60 -10.58 0.75 7.00
CA TYR A 60 -11.84 1.18 6.40
C TYR A 60 -11.85 2.70 6.12
N PRO A 61 -12.49 3.15 5.00
CA PRO A 61 -13.33 2.35 4.10
C PRO A 61 -12.51 1.30 3.34
N SER A 62 -12.97 0.04 3.35
CA SER A 62 -12.38 -1.01 2.51
C SER A 62 -12.57 -0.69 1.03
N VAL A 63 -11.82 -1.36 0.12
CA VAL A 63 -11.95 -1.11 -1.31
C VAL A 63 -13.38 -1.44 -1.79
N TRP A 64 -14.03 -2.45 -1.20
CA TRP A 64 -15.45 -2.73 -1.45
C TRP A 64 -16.37 -1.58 -1.01
N GLN A 65 -16.12 -0.95 0.13
CA GLN A 65 -16.92 0.21 0.56
C GLN A 65 -16.65 1.45 -0.30
N GLN A 66 -15.41 1.64 -0.74
CA GLN A 66 -15.05 2.69 -1.70
C GLN A 66 -15.85 2.50 -3.00
N LEU A 67 -15.84 1.29 -3.55
CA LEU A 67 -16.62 0.91 -4.72
C LEU A 67 -18.13 1.21 -4.55
N GLN A 68 -18.72 0.81 -3.41
CA GLN A 68 -20.13 1.01 -3.11
C GLN A 68 -20.51 2.50 -2.95
N SER A 69 -19.55 3.35 -2.58
CA SER A 69 -19.78 4.80 -2.43
C SER A 69 -19.95 5.53 -3.76
N VAL A 70 -19.58 4.92 -4.88
CA VAL A 70 -19.72 5.48 -6.22
C VAL A 70 -21.17 5.32 -6.70
N THR A 71 -21.87 6.44 -6.79
CA THR A 71 -23.30 6.45 -7.17
C THR A 71 -23.55 6.59 -8.66
N ASP A 72 -22.60 7.18 -9.42
CA ASP A 72 -22.70 7.35 -10.88
C ASP A 72 -21.44 6.83 -11.59
N TRP A 73 -21.62 5.79 -12.39
CA TRP A 73 -20.59 5.13 -13.19
C TRP A 73 -20.53 5.59 -14.65
N ASN A 74 -21.52 6.38 -15.12
CA ASN A 74 -21.66 6.73 -16.54
C ASN A 74 -20.48 7.51 -17.11
N GLY A 75 -19.86 8.37 -16.29
CA GLY A 75 -18.72 9.19 -16.71
C GLY A 75 -17.34 8.51 -16.56
N ILE A 76 -17.28 7.31 -15.94
CA ILE A 76 -16.02 6.65 -15.60
C ILE A 76 -15.54 5.82 -16.79
N ASN A 77 -14.36 6.13 -17.30
CA ASN A 77 -13.72 5.43 -18.42
C ASN A 77 -12.59 4.52 -17.97
N VAL A 78 -11.90 4.89 -16.89
CA VAL A 78 -10.75 4.17 -16.35
C VAL A 78 -10.91 4.13 -14.84
N VAL A 79 -10.67 2.97 -14.25
CA VAL A 79 -10.48 2.81 -12.81
C VAL A 79 -9.05 2.35 -12.58
N ILE A 80 -8.32 3.07 -11.73
CA ILE A 80 -7.00 2.67 -11.24
C ILE A 80 -7.19 2.14 -9.82
N LEU A 81 -6.67 0.95 -9.53
CA LEU A 81 -6.81 0.36 -8.21
C LEU A 81 -5.63 -0.53 -7.83
N ASN A 82 -5.50 -0.75 -6.54
CA ASN A 82 -4.72 -1.84 -5.95
C ASN A 82 -5.35 -2.28 -4.61
N GLY A 83 -4.77 -3.28 -3.95
CA GLY A 83 -5.20 -3.77 -2.63
C GLY A 83 -4.59 -5.13 -2.32
N GLY A 84 -4.52 -5.45 -1.03
CA GLY A 84 -4.09 -6.75 -0.52
C GLY A 84 -2.98 -6.69 0.53
N ILE A 85 -2.11 -5.70 0.54
CA ILE A 85 -1.03 -5.60 1.53
C ILE A 85 -1.58 -5.48 2.96
N ASN A 86 -2.63 -4.71 3.15
CA ASN A 86 -3.24 -4.51 4.47
C ASN A 86 -4.03 -5.74 4.93
N ASP A 87 -4.57 -6.53 4.02
CA ASP A 87 -5.21 -7.82 4.30
C ASP A 87 -4.17 -8.86 4.76
N VAL A 88 -2.98 -8.90 4.16
CA VAL A 88 -1.84 -9.73 4.59
C VAL A 88 -1.30 -9.22 5.93
N SER A 89 -1.35 -7.93 6.17
CA SER A 89 -0.81 -7.18 7.31
C SER A 89 0.69 -6.92 7.24
N LEU A 90 1.03 -5.65 7.20
CA LEU A 90 2.44 -5.21 7.21
C LEU A 90 3.17 -5.68 8.48
N THR A 91 2.46 -5.79 9.62
CA THR A 91 2.99 -6.39 10.85
C THR A 91 3.50 -7.82 10.61
N ARG A 92 2.78 -8.65 9.81
CA ARG A 92 3.25 -10.01 9.49
C ARG A 92 4.43 -10.00 8.53
N ILE A 93 4.40 -9.15 7.53
CA ILE A 93 5.47 -9.03 6.53
C ILE A 93 6.79 -8.60 7.18
N LEU A 94 6.74 -7.65 8.11
CA LEU A 94 7.92 -7.13 8.82
C LEU A 94 8.32 -7.97 10.03
N ASN A 95 7.55 -9.00 10.40
CA ASN A 95 7.85 -9.84 11.53
C ASN A 95 8.80 -11.00 11.12
N PRO A 96 10.06 -11.04 11.60
CA PRO A 96 11.04 -12.06 11.23
C PRO A 96 10.67 -13.48 11.67
N TRP A 97 9.69 -13.64 12.57
CA TRP A 97 9.20 -14.94 13.03
C TRP A 97 8.00 -15.44 12.21
N THR A 98 7.41 -14.64 11.35
CA THR A 98 6.39 -15.10 10.40
C THR A 98 7.05 -16.02 9.36
N GLN A 99 6.38 -17.13 9.05
CA GLN A 99 6.88 -18.05 8.02
C GLN A 99 6.56 -17.49 6.62
N VAL A 100 7.52 -17.59 5.71
CA VAL A 100 7.39 -17.15 4.31
C VAL A 100 6.18 -17.79 3.62
N ASP A 101 5.95 -19.08 3.86
CA ASP A 101 4.80 -19.81 3.29
C ASP A 101 3.46 -19.22 3.75
N GLN A 102 3.37 -18.79 5.03
CA GLN A 102 2.16 -18.15 5.54
C GLN A 102 1.90 -16.82 4.85
N ILE A 103 2.94 -16.00 4.62
CA ILE A 103 2.83 -14.74 3.86
C ILE A 103 2.36 -15.05 2.45
N SER A 104 3.01 -15.98 1.76
CA SER A 104 2.66 -16.37 0.39
C SER A 104 1.22 -16.88 0.29
N GLN A 105 0.75 -17.68 1.25
CA GLN A 105 -0.61 -18.21 1.27
C GLN A 105 -1.65 -17.08 1.43
N LEU A 106 -1.46 -16.20 2.42
CA LEU A 106 -2.34 -15.06 2.64
C LEU A 106 -2.33 -14.10 1.43
N THR A 107 -1.16 -13.85 0.87
CA THR A 107 -1.02 -12.99 -0.31
C THR A 107 -1.81 -13.55 -1.49
N LYS A 108 -1.74 -14.85 -1.77
CA LYS A 108 -2.57 -15.49 -2.82
C LYS A 108 -4.05 -15.37 -2.53
N GLN A 109 -4.45 -15.59 -1.26
CA GLN A 109 -5.85 -15.50 -0.86
C GLN A 109 -6.43 -14.11 -1.19
N PHE A 110 -5.70 -13.04 -0.90
CA PHE A 110 -6.19 -11.67 -1.07
C PHE A 110 -5.88 -11.11 -2.45
N CYS A 111 -4.63 -11.15 -2.90
CA CYS A 111 -4.22 -10.55 -4.17
C CYS A 111 -4.72 -11.34 -5.41
N SER A 112 -5.02 -12.65 -5.28
CA SER A 112 -5.69 -13.39 -6.35
C SER A 112 -7.18 -13.54 -6.04
N GLY A 113 -7.56 -14.29 -5.01
CA GLY A 113 -8.97 -14.65 -4.76
C GLY A 113 -9.90 -13.46 -4.49
N ALA A 114 -9.61 -12.65 -3.47
CA ALA A 114 -10.47 -11.51 -3.13
C ALA A 114 -10.45 -10.43 -4.22
N MET A 115 -9.29 -10.19 -4.84
CA MET A 115 -9.15 -9.23 -5.93
C MET A 115 -9.94 -9.66 -7.17
N THR A 116 -9.97 -10.95 -7.54
CA THR A 116 -10.78 -11.44 -8.66
C THR A 116 -12.26 -11.06 -8.49
N ALA A 117 -12.84 -11.34 -7.32
CA ALA A 117 -14.24 -11.01 -7.04
C ALA A 117 -14.51 -9.50 -7.13
N LEU A 118 -13.60 -8.67 -6.61
CA LEU A 118 -13.69 -7.22 -6.71
C LEU A 118 -13.63 -6.74 -8.16
N LEU A 119 -12.73 -7.28 -8.98
CA LEU A 119 -12.57 -6.91 -10.38
C LEU A 119 -13.79 -7.30 -11.23
N GLU A 120 -14.40 -8.45 -10.97
CA GLU A 120 -15.62 -8.89 -11.65
C GLU A 120 -16.80 -7.94 -11.36
N ASP A 121 -16.98 -7.52 -10.11
CA ASP A 121 -18.03 -6.56 -9.74
C ASP A 121 -17.76 -5.18 -10.35
N LEU A 122 -16.52 -4.66 -10.23
CA LEU A 122 -16.12 -3.39 -10.85
C LEU A 122 -16.36 -3.37 -12.35
N ALA A 123 -15.96 -4.44 -13.05
CA ALA A 123 -16.13 -4.54 -14.49
C ALA A 123 -17.61 -4.58 -14.92
N SER A 124 -18.49 -5.16 -14.07
CA SER A 124 -19.92 -5.19 -14.32
C SER A 124 -20.56 -3.79 -14.30
N ARG A 125 -19.98 -2.87 -13.54
CA ARG A 125 -20.46 -1.47 -13.41
C ARG A 125 -19.95 -0.55 -14.51
N LEU A 126 -18.84 -0.92 -15.15
CA LEU A 126 -18.25 -0.12 -16.23
C LEU A 126 -18.94 -0.37 -17.56
N LYS A 127 -19.03 0.70 -18.36
CA LYS A 127 -19.44 0.57 -19.75
C LYS A 127 -18.50 -0.36 -20.54
N PRO A 128 -18.92 -0.90 -21.70
CA PRO A 128 -18.12 -1.85 -22.47
C PRO A 128 -16.70 -1.35 -22.86
N SER A 129 -16.52 -0.04 -23.03
CA SER A 129 -15.23 0.59 -23.33
C SER A 129 -14.42 0.99 -22.09
N GLY A 130 -14.95 0.74 -20.89
CA GLY A 130 -14.26 1.05 -19.63
C GLY A 130 -13.10 0.09 -19.37
N ARG A 131 -12.10 0.56 -18.63
CA ARG A 131 -10.85 -0.17 -18.33
C ARG A 131 -10.56 -0.16 -16.84
N LEU A 132 -10.02 -1.27 -16.34
CA LEU A 132 -9.50 -1.43 -14.98
C LEU A 132 -7.98 -1.61 -15.05
N LEU A 133 -7.24 -0.72 -14.39
CA LEU A 133 -5.78 -0.75 -14.30
C LEU A 133 -5.40 -1.16 -12.88
N VAL A 134 -4.93 -2.38 -12.70
CA VAL A 134 -4.55 -2.95 -11.40
C VAL A 134 -3.05 -2.73 -11.21
N VAL A 135 -2.70 -1.81 -10.31
CA VAL A 135 -1.31 -1.47 -10.03
C VAL A 135 -0.71 -2.50 -9.06
N GLY A 136 0.43 -3.07 -9.43
CA GLY A 136 1.17 -4.02 -8.60
C GLY A 136 1.89 -3.36 -7.42
N TYR A 137 2.53 -4.20 -6.62
CA TYR A 137 3.38 -3.80 -5.50
C TYR A 137 4.86 -3.78 -5.88
N PHE A 138 5.68 -3.27 -4.98
CA PHE A 138 7.12 -3.09 -5.10
C PHE A 138 7.82 -3.65 -3.85
N PRO A 139 9.15 -3.95 -3.90
CA PRO A 139 9.87 -4.48 -2.75
C PRO A 139 10.04 -3.39 -1.69
N ILE A 140 9.49 -3.61 -0.48
CA ILE A 140 9.66 -2.69 0.67
C ILE A 140 11.12 -2.74 1.14
N LEU A 141 11.63 -3.95 1.39
CA LEU A 141 13.03 -4.27 1.66
C LEU A 141 13.51 -5.31 0.65
N SER A 142 14.80 -5.31 0.38
CA SER A 142 15.44 -6.25 -0.54
C SER A 142 16.85 -6.63 -0.06
N HIS A 143 17.51 -7.54 -0.77
CA HIS A 143 18.90 -7.89 -0.52
C HIS A 143 19.87 -6.69 -0.68
N LEU A 144 19.44 -5.63 -1.37
CA LEU A 144 20.22 -4.41 -1.58
C LEU A 144 19.95 -3.34 -0.51
N SER A 145 19.00 -3.60 0.41
CA SER A 145 18.71 -2.69 1.53
C SER A 145 19.87 -2.63 2.51
N SER A 146 20.43 -1.43 2.71
CA SER A 146 21.56 -1.18 3.60
C SER A 146 21.25 0.02 4.52
N PRO A 147 20.50 -0.19 5.63
CA PRO A 147 20.16 0.89 6.54
C PRO A 147 21.42 1.52 7.17
N ALA A 148 21.41 2.85 7.37
CA ALA A 148 22.56 3.57 7.93
C ALA A 148 22.88 3.17 9.39
N ASN A 149 21.90 2.65 10.12
CA ASN A 149 22.06 2.15 11.48
C ASN A 149 20.92 1.19 11.85
N GLU A 150 21.07 0.45 12.93
CA GLU A 150 20.08 -0.52 13.43
C GLU A 150 18.77 0.10 13.91
N LYS A 151 18.75 1.41 14.18
CA LYS A 151 17.53 2.09 14.67
C LYS A 151 16.49 2.23 13.59
N GLN A 152 16.89 2.40 12.32
CA GLN A 152 15.97 2.54 11.20
C GLN A 152 15.08 1.30 11.00
N PRO A 153 15.62 0.07 10.80
CA PRO A 153 14.77 -1.12 10.67
C PRO A 153 14.03 -1.46 11.96
N ARG A 154 14.63 -1.20 13.13
CA ARG A 154 13.96 -1.39 14.43
C ARG A 154 12.70 -0.53 14.50
N LEU A 155 12.80 0.76 14.19
CA LEU A 155 11.65 1.66 14.24
C LEU A 155 10.59 1.30 13.19
N LEU A 156 11.02 0.87 11.99
CA LEU A 156 10.10 0.39 10.97
C LEU A 156 9.27 -0.80 11.49
N MET A 157 9.89 -1.76 12.17
CA MET A 157 9.21 -2.89 12.79
C MET A 157 8.27 -2.46 13.92
N GLU A 158 8.78 -1.67 14.86
CA GLU A 158 8.04 -1.23 16.06
C GLU A 158 6.84 -0.36 15.69
N SER A 159 6.98 0.53 14.69
CA SER A 159 5.86 1.34 14.20
C SER A 159 4.74 0.51 13.58
N HIS A 160 5.00 -0.73 13.20
CA HIS A 160 4.01 -1.69 12.72
C HIS A 160 3.65 -2.79 13.73
N GLY A 161 3.91 -2.55 15.02
CA GLY A 161 3.51 -3.45 16.10
C GLY A 161 4.34 -4.71 16.23
N VAL A 162 5.52 -4.77 15.60
CA VAL A 162 6.46 -5.88 15.77
C VAL A 162 7.37 -5.59 16.97
N ALA A 163 7.25 -6.37 18.03
CA ALA A 163 8.08 -6.20 19.23
C ALA A 163 9.54 -6.54 18.94
N THR A 164 10.44 -5.58 19.15
CA THR A 164 11.90 -5.77 19.05
C THR A 164 12.60 -5.84 20.39
N SER A 165 11.86 -5.63 21.48
CA SER A 165 12.33 -5.82 22.86
C SER A 165 11.30 -6.59 23.65
N SER A 166 11.76 -7.50 24.51
CA SER A 166 10.92 -8.18 25.50
C SER A 166 11.21 -7.58 26.87
N VAL A 167 10.21 -6.93 27.46
CA VAL A 167 10.27 -6.42 28.84
C VAL A 167 10.53 -7.55 29.85
N ALA A 168 10.17 -8.79 29.49
CA ALA A 168 10.34 -9.96 30.36
C ALA A 168 11.73 -10.58 30.28
N MET A 169 12.56 -10.28 29.25
CA MET A 169 13.84 -10.94 29.02
C MET A 169 15.05 -9.99 29.04
N GLU A 170 14.90 -8.69 29.23
CA GLU A 170 15.97 -7.67 29.19
C GLU A 170 16.90 -7.76 27.95
N THR A 171 16.49 -8.51 26.94
CA THR A 171 17.28 -8.73 25.72
C THR A 171 16.70 -7.93 24.57
N THR A 172 17.52 -7.07 23.98
CA THR A 172 17.21 -6.45 22.70
C THR A 172 17.53 -7.43 21.58
N VAL A 173 16.61 -7.55 20.62
CA VAL A 173 16.84 -8.40 19.44
C VAL A 173 17.96 -7.77 18.59
N ASP A 174 18.93 -8.60 18.17
CA ASP A 174 19.96 -8.20 17.21
C ASP A 174 19.29 -8.02 15.81
N ILE A 175 19.18 -6.76 15.40
CA ILE A 175 18.56 -6.40 14.13
C ILE A 175 19.33 -6.99 12.94
N ASN A 176 20.67 -7.03 13.00
CA ASN A 176 21.47 -7.56 11.90
C ASN A 176 21.25 -9.08 11.71
N ALA A 177 20.94 -9.80 12.79
CA ALA A 177 20.64 -11.23 12.73
C ALA A 177 19.24 -11.53 12.14
N ILE A 178 18.27 -10.61 12.29
CA ILE A 178 16.88 -10.85 11.85
C ILE A 178 16.53 -10.14 10.53
N LEU A 179 17.27 -9.10 10.14
CA LEU A 179 17.00 -8.32 8.92
C LEU A 179 16.92 -9.20 7.65
N PRO A 180 17.79 -10.20 7.44
CA PRO A 180 17.67 -11.11 6.28
C PRO A 180 16.30 -11.79 6.18
N ARG A 181 15.73 -12.22 7.32
CA ARG A 181 14.40 -12.86 7.33
C ARG A 181 13.28 -11.91 7.00
N ILE A 182 13.38 -10.65 7.44
CA ILE A 182 12.42 -9.61 7.08
C ILE A 182 12.49 -9.32 5.58
N VAL A 183 13.70 -9.29 5.01
CA VAL A 183 13.92 -9.15 3.58
C VAL A 183 13.26 -10.31 2.81
N GLU A 184 13.47 -11.55 3.22
CA GLU A 184 12.83 -12.74 2.63
C GLU A 184 11.29 -12.60 2.64
N ASN A 185 10.71 -12.15 3.75
CA ASN A 185 9.28 -11.93 3.89
C ASN A 185 8.77 -10.83 2.92
N CYS A 186 9.49 -9.70 2.83
CA CYS A 186 9.15 -8.61 1.92
C CYS A 186 9.22 -9.03 0.45
N LEU A 187 10.24 -9.80 0.07
CA LEU A 187 10.40 -10.30 -1.29
C LEU A 187 9.34 -11.36 -1.63
N ALA A 188 9.02 -12.25 -0.69
CA ALA A 188 7.95 -13.22 -0.85
C ALA A 188 6.59 -12.55 -1.05
N PHE A 189 6.27 -11.51 -0.25
CA PHE A 189 5.07 -10.71 -0.45
C PHE A 189 5.07 -10.07 -1.83
N TRP A 190 6.11 -9.31 -2.19
CA TRP A 190 6.20 -8.60 -3.47
C TRP A 190 5.97 -9.51 -4.67
N THR A 191 6.74 -10.62 -4.74
CA THR A 191 6.64 -11.57 -5.84
C THR A 191 5.26 -12.19 -5.92
N THR A 192 4.77 -12.74 -4.79
CA THR A 192 3.49 -13.44 -4.74
C THR A 192 2.31 -12.49 -4.96
N ALA A 193 2.40 -11.23 -4.50
CA ALA A 193 1.35 -10.22 -4.72
C ALA A 193 1.20 -9.89 -6.20
N ASN A 194 2.31 -9.64 -6.90
CA ASN A 194 2.26 -9.30 -8.33
C ASN A 194 1.80 -10.49 -9.18
N GLU A 195 2.23 -11.72 -8.86
CA GLU A 195 1.70 -12.93 -9.48
C GLU A 195 0.19 -13.08 -9.22
N GLY A 196 -0.24 -12.87 -7.98
CA GLY A 196 -1.65 -12.97 -7.58
C GLY A 196 -2.54 -11.92 -8.25
N LEU A 197 -2.10 -10.66 -8.31
CA LEU A 197 -2.83 -9.58 -8.98
C LEU A 197 -2.94 -9.81 -10.49
N LYS A 198 -1.87 -10.31 -11.11
CA LYS A 198 -1.90 -10.70 -12.52
C LYS A 198 -2.86 -11.86 -12.76
N ASP A 199 -2.84 -12.87 -11.91
CA ASP A 199 -3.77 -13.99 -11.97
C ASP A 199 -5.24 -13.53 -11.79
N ALA A 200 -5.51 -12.60 -10.85
CA ALA A 200 -6.83 -12.00 -10.66
C ALA A 200 -7.33 -11.28 -11.93
N VAL A 201 -6.46 -10.49 -12.58
CA VAL A 201 -6.75 -9.82 -13.85
C VAL A 201 -7.10 -10.85 -14.94
N ASP A 202 -6.31 -11.90 -15.07
CA ASP A 202 -6.52 -12.96 -16.06
C ASP A 202 -7.82 -13.74 -15.79
N GLN A 203 -8.14 -14.02 -14.52
CA GLN A 203 -9.38 -14.70 -14.13
C GLN A 203 -10.60 -13.83 -14.42
N ALA A 204 -10.58 -12.56 -14.01
CA ALA A 204 -11.67 -11.62 -14.27
C ALA A 204 -11.93 -11.44 -15.78
N ASN A 205 -10.89 -11.27 -16.59
CA ASN A 205 -11.03 -11.16 -18.05
C ASN A 205 -11.63 -12.43 -18.68
N ARG A 206 -11.24 -13.62 -18.19
CA ARG A 206 -11.82 -14.89 -18.67
C ARG A 206 -13.30 -15.02 -18.30
N SER A 207 -13.65 -14.71 -17.04
CA SER A 207 -15.03 -14.76 -16.56
C SER A 207 -15.95 -13.81 -17.34
N LEU A 208 -15.47 -12.62 -17.63
CA LEU A 208 -16.21 -11.59 -18.37
C LEU A 208 -16.21 -11.80 -19.90
N SER A 209 -15.41 -12.75 -20.41
CA SER A 209 -15.23 -12.97 -21.85
C SER A 209 -14.81 -11.71 -22.62
N ARG A 210 -14.12 -10.77 -21.94
CA ARG A 210 -13.60 -9.50 -22.51
C ARG A 210 -12.37 -9.01 -21.77
N ALA A 211 -11.44 -8.36 -22.47
CA ALA A 211 -10.24 -7.77 -21.90
C ALA A 211 -10.55 -6.37 -21.32
N VAL A 212 -11.02 -6.31 -20.08
CA VAL A 212 -11.33 -5.06 -19.34
C VAL A 212 -10.22 -4.69 -18.38
N CYS A 213 -9.61 -5.71 -17.74
CA CYS A 213 -8.60 -5.53 -16.71
C CYS A 213 -7.20 -5.63 -17.30
N SER A 214 -6.28 -4.80 -16.83
CA SER A 214 -4.86 -4.86 -17.14
C SER A 214 -4.04 -4.79 -15.85
N PHE A 215 -3.08 -5.70 -15.69
CA PHE A 215 -2.09 -5.59 -14.63
C PHE A 215 -0.99 -4.60 -15.04
N ILE A 216 -0.65 -3.70 -14.14
CA ILE A 216 0.39 -2.69 -14.32
C ILE A 216 1.54 -3.02 -13.37
N ASP A 217 2.65 -3.51 -13.93
CA ASP A 217 3.88 -3.65 -13.17
C ASP A 217 4.43 -2.25 -12.85
N PRO A 218 4.67 -1.89 -11.58
CA PRO A 218 5.25 -0.60 -11.21
C PRO A 218 6.67 -0.39 -11.78
N GLY A 219 7.30 -1.43 -12.26
CA GLY A 219 8.65 -1.39 -12.84
C GLY A 219 9.77 -1.21 -11.79
N PHE A 220 9.49 -1.44 -10.50
CA PHE A 220 10.50 -1.40 -9.45
C PHE A 220 11.35 -2.66 -9.45
N THR A 221 12.59 -2.50 -9.02
CA THR A 221 13.56 -3.58 -8.78
C THR A 221 14.02 -3.55 -7.32
N GLU A 222 14.84 -4.51 -6.92
CA GLU A 222 15.44 -4.53 -5.59
C GLU A 222 16.26 -3.27 -5.27
N ALA A 223 16.84 -2.62 -6.29
CA ALA A 223 17.60 -1.37 -6.12
C ALA A 223 16.71 -0.18 -5.73
N ASN A 224 15.38 -0.31 -5.83
CA ASN A 224 14.42 0.75 -5.55
C ASN A 224 13.75 0.64 -4.18
N SER A 225 14.09 -0.39 -3.38
CA SER A 225 13.58 -0.60 -2.02
C SER A 225 14.13 0.41 -1.01
N LEU A 226 13.61 0.38 0.22
CA LEU A 226 14.14 1.18 1.33
C LEU A 226 15.63 0.92 1.52
N TRP A 227 16.41 1.99 1.69
CA TRP A 227 17.87 1.98 1.94
C TRP A 227 18.69 1.25 0.87
N ALA A 228 18.15 1.07 -0.32
CA ALA A 228 18.85 0.51 -1.48
C ALA A 228 19.60 1.62 -2.27
N PRO A 229 20.45 1.28 -3.26
CA PRO A 229 21.27 2.26 -3.97
C PRO A 229 20.52 3.34 -4.75
N ASP A 230 19.27 3.07 -5.19
CA ASP A 230 18.44 4.01 -5.95
C ASP A 230 16.99 3.99 -5.41
N PRO A 231 16.76 4.44 -4.16
CA PRO A 231 15.47 4.26 -3.50
C PRO A 231 14.39 5.10 -4.16
N LEU A 232 13.26 4.46 -4.45
CA LEU A 232 12.05 5.10 -4.99
C LEU A 232 10.91 5.16 -3.95
N LEU A 233 11.22 4.86 -2.69
CA LEU A 233 10.30 4.89 -1.55
C LEU A 233 10.68 6.03 -0.61
N TRP A 234 9.69 6.52 0.15
CA TRP A 234 9.96 7.39 1.29
C TRP A 234 10.67 6.63 2.38
N GLU A 235 11.77 7.16 2.87
CA GLU A 235 12.65 6.52 3.85
C GLU A 235 12.57 7.21 5.21
N LEU A 236 12.99 6.48 6.26
CA LEU A 236 13.40 7.09 7.51
C LEU A 236 14.82 7.63 7.36
N THR A 237 15.03 8.89 7.75
CA THR A 237 16.39 9.45 7.87
C THR A 237 17.18 8.75 8.98
N PRO A 238 18.51 8.95 9.05
CA PRO A 238 19.29 8.50 10.20
C PRO A 238 18.77 9.02 11.54
N GLU A 239 18.13 10.20 11.56
CA GLU A 239 17.50 10.84 12.73
C GLU A 239 16.07 10.29 12.98
N LEU A 240 15.62 9.31 12.21
CA LEU A 240 14.34 8.61 12.32
C LEU A 240 13.10 9.49 11.96
N GLU A 241 13.31 10.48 11.13
CA GLU A 241 12.25 11.35 10.61
C GLU A 241 11.76 10.86 9.24
N ALA A 242 10.46 10.86 9.01
CA ALA A 242 9.90 10.70 7.66
C ALA A 242 10.05 12.01 6.88
N GLN A 243 10.51 11.92 5.62
CA GLN A 243 10.77 13.11 4.76
C GLN A 243 9.85 13.10 3.55
N ASP A 244 8.56 13.14 3.76
CA ASP A 244 7.59 13.24 2.69
C ASP A 244 6.97 14.64 2.60
N GLU A 245 6.28 14.91 1.49
CA GLU A 245 5.77 16.24 1.16
C GLU A 245 4.61 16.70 2.04
N VAL A 246 3.86 15.77 2.64
CA VAL A 246 2.65 16.07 3.43
C VAL A 246 2.80 15.71 4.91
N LYS A 247 4.04 15.53 5.37
CA LYS A 247 4.34 15.17 6.77
C LYS A 247 3.59 16.04 7.77
N SER A 248 3.68 17.38 7.63
CA SER A 248 3.03 18.30 8.56
C SER A 248 1.50 18.16 8.57
N LEU A 249 0.88 17.99 7.41
CA LEU A 249 -0.56 17.77 7.29
C LEU A 249 -0.95 16.44 7.95
N ARG A 250 -0.18 15.37 7.68
CA ARG A 250 -0.43 14.05 8.28
C ARG A 250 -0.25 14.07 9.78
N ASP A 251 0.79 14.72 10.31
CA ASP A 251 1.03 14.82 11.75
C ASP A 251 -0.16 15.49 12.47
N HIS A 252 -0.72 16.56 11.90
CA HIS A 252 -1.94 17.17 12.43
C HIS A 252 -3.15 16.23 12.36
N ALA A 253 -3.36 15.56 11.24
CA ALA A 253 -4.46 14.62 11.10
C ALA A 253 -4.34 13.43 12.09
N CYS A 254 -3.11 12.93 12.31
CA CYS A 254 -2.84 11.89 13.32
C CYS A 254 -3.11 12.40 14.75
N GLN A 255 -2.75 13.65 15.04
CA GLN A 255 -3.04 14.27 16.34
C GLN A 255 -4.56 14.40 16.57
N ASP A 256 -5.30 14.82 15.55
CA ASP A 256 -6.77 14.93 15.63
C ASP A 256 -7.45 13.56 15.83
N ALA A 257 -6.90 12.50 15.23
CA ALA A 257 -7.47 11.15 15.30
C ALA A 257 -7.13 10.42 16.61
N TYR A 258 -5.90 10.55 17.10
CA TYR A 258 -5.37 9.76 18.23
C TYR A 258 -5.13 10.59 19.50
N GLY A 259 -5.34 11.91 19.44
CA GLY A 259 -5.17 12.81 20.57
C GLY A 259 -3.72 13.20 20.87
N ASP A 260 -3.53 14.04 21.87
CA ASP A 260 -2.21 14.48 22.32
C ASP A 260 -1.40 13.33 22.92
N LEU A 261 -0.09 13.35 22.69
CA LEU A 261 0.94 12.41 23.20
C LEU A 261 0.89 12.11 24.71
N VAL A 262 0.11 12.87 25.47
CA VAL A 262 -0.01 12.76 26.95
C VAL A 262 -0.88 11.57 27.36
N HIS A 263 -1.66 10.96 26.44
CA HIS A 263 -2.56 9.84 26.75
C HIS A 263 -2.03 8.53 26.15
N LEU A 264 -1.14 7.88 26.86
CA LEU A 264 -0.31 6.72 26.58
C LEU A 264 -0.91 5.45 25.91
N PRO A 265 -2.21 5.13 25.93
CA PRO A 265 -2.68 3.86 25.31
C PRO A 265 -2.58 3.83 23.79
N GLN A 266 -2.53 4.99 23.10
CA GLN A 266 -2.54 5.09 21.64
C GLN A 266 -1.21 5.54 21.03
N TRP A 267 -0.14 5.54 21.80
CA TRP A 267 1.17 6.02 21.34
C TRP A 267 1.71 5.24 20.13
N GLY A 268 1.51 3.93 20.09
CA GLY A 268 1.91 3.09 18.97
C GLY A 268 1.17 3.44 17.68
N GLU A 269 -0.14 3.67 17.74
CA GLU A 269 -0.99 4.04 16.63
C GLU A 269 -0.63 5.42 16.07
N TRP A 270 -0.43 6.40 16.95
CA TRP A 270 0.02 7.74 16.57
C TRP A 270 1.40 7.68 15.88
N TYR A 271 2.32 6.89 16.43
CA TYR A 271 3.67 6.73 15.88
C TYR A 271 3.65 6.11 14.48
N THR A 272 2.84 5.08 14.27
CA THR A 272 2.59 4.46 12.96
C THR A 272 1.98 5.47 11.99
N CYS A 273 0.98 6.21 12.45
CA CYS A 273 0.29 7.22 11.66
C CYS A 273 1.26 8.30 11.14
N CYS A 274 2.07 8.91 12.00
CA CYS A 274 3.01 9.96 11.62
C CYS A 274 4.10 9.49 10.64
N ARG A 275 4.35 8.18 10.55
CA ARG A 275 5.34 7.56 9.64
C ARG A 275 4.72 6.74 8.52
N ALA A 276 3.42 6.87 8.31
CA ALA A 276 2.69 6.06 7.35
C ALA A 276 3.17 6.20 5.89
N SER A 277 3.92 7.24 5.55
CA SER A 277 4.52 7.38 4.22
C SER A 277 5.72 6.47 3.99
N VAL A 278 6.43 6.06 5.06
CA VAL A 278 7.65 5.24 4.94
C VAL A 278 7.34 3.91 4.24
N GLY A 279 8.13 3.58 3.23
CA GLY A 279 7.90 2.40 2.40
C GLY A 279 6.89 2.62 1.26
N HIS A 280 6.33 3.83 1.09
CA HIS A 280 5.49 4.18 -0.05
C HIS A 280 6.30 4.91 -1.13
N PRO A 281 5.85 4.89 -2.40
CA PRO A 281 6.55 5.57 -3.49
C PRO A 281 6.74 7.05 -3.19
N ASN A 282 7.98 7.53 -3.30
CA ASN A 282 8.30 8.94 -3.29
C ASN A 282 7.95 9.59 -4.65
N VAL A 283 8.23 10.88 -4.85
CA VAL A 283 7.92 11.61 -6.08
C VAL A 283 8.47 10.89 -7.33
N ARG A 284 9.71 10.38 -7.27
CA ARG A 284 10.32 9.63 -8.37
C ARG A 284 9.63 8.27 -8.61
N GLY A 285 9.28 7.59 -7.53
CA GLY A 285 8.56 6.32 -7.57
C GLY A 285 7.16 6.49 -8.17
N ALA A 286 6.44 7.53 -7.77
CA ALA A 286 5.13 7.83 -8.33
C ALA A 286 5.20 8.19 -9.83
N ALA A 287 6.20 8.99 -10.24
CA ALA A 287 6.43 9.29 -11.65
C ALA A 287 6.70 8.02 -12.47
N LYS A 288 7.49 7.07 -11.93
CA LYS A 288 7.75 5.78 -12.58
C LYS A 288 6.47 4.96 -12.76
N ILE A 289 5.61 4.86 -11.74
CA ILE A 289 4.30 4.19 -11.84
C ILE A 289 3.43 4.86 -12.92
N ALA A 290 3.39 6.18 -12.96
CA ALA A 290 2.64 6.93 -13.96
C ALA A 290 3.12 6.63 -15.39
N ASP A 291 4.43 6.47 -15.59
CA ASP A 291 4.99 6.12 -16.89
C ASP A 291 4.59 4.69 -17.32
N GLU A 292 4.54 3.73 -16.39
CA GLU A 292 4.05 2.37 -16.70
C GLU A 292 2.53 2.39 -17.02
N LEU A 293 1.73 3.19 -16.30
CA LEU A 293 0.32 3.40 -16.62
C LEU A 293 0.13 3.96 -18.03
N LYS A 294 0.96 4.93 -18.45
CA LYS A 294 0.91 5.52 -19.81
C LYS A 294 1.30 4.53 -20.91
N ARG A 295 2.23 3.59 -20.62
CA ARG A 295 2.64 2.54 -21.58
C ARG A 295 1.56 1.49 -21.79
N ALA A 296 0.76 1.23 -20.76
CA ALA A 296 -0.34 0.27 -20.81
C ALA A 296 -1.66 0.85 -21.36
N GLY A 297 -1.77 2.17 -21.40
CA GLY A 297 -2.94 2.93 -21.85
C GLY A 297 -2.92 3.28 -23.28
#